data_22b588ca4f1227a73b88cd28ff462fa7
#
_entry.id   22b588ca4f1227a73b88cd28ff462fa7
#
_cell.length_a   1.000
_cell.length_b   1.000
_cell.length_c   1.000
_cell.angle_alpha   90.00
_cell.angle_beta   90.00
_cell.angle_gamma   90.00
#
_symmetry.space_group_name_H-M   'P 1'
#
loop_
_entity.id
_entity.type
_entity.pdbx_description
1 polymer ?
#
loop_
_entity_poly.entity_id
_entity_poly.type
_entity_poly.pdbx_seq_one_letter_code
_entity_poly.pdbx_strand_id
1 'polypeptide(L)'
;MKKIALILVLALCAVTLCGCAEISSLVSGGNGSFSGGNAEINDRIESLDISWTAGSVKIAYHAENTVILAETANRAISRDEQLQWKVEGTTLKVEYMKPGVRLNSPSKHLVITLPEGISLKKVNIGCTSADIEIPSLAADTVILDSTSGDVSASVSAPDITAHSTSGNVKLTAGGRVNTLGLSSTSGSLSADLDEVSKVSADSTSGKIRIAANMAGQLSAHSTSGNILVALKRFDKADIGATSGDVTAELPAEPGFTLNHSATSGKMTTDIPLAGSKGNYTCGDGSAQISVGTTSGDLTVRPVK
;
A
#
# COMPACT_ATOMS: atom_id res chain seq x y z
N MET A 1 37.59 15.41 -27.05
CA MET A 1 36.14 15.46 -26.79
C MET A 1 35.60 14.06 -26.89
N LYS A 2 35.60 13.33 -25.76
CA LYS A 2 35.19 11.92 -25.69
C LYS A 2 33.72 11.83 -25.37
N LYS A 3 32.93 11.28 -26.26
CA LYS A 3 31.51 10.97 -26.08
C LYS A 3 31.45 9.74 -25.15
N ILE A 4 30.91 9.94 -23.94
CA ILE A 4 30.58 8.87 -23.02
C ILE A 4 29.19 8.36 -23.43
N ALA A 5 29.17 7.19 -24.03
CA ALA A 5 27.94 6.46 -24.30
C ALA A 5 27.47 5.83 -22.99
N LEU A 6 26.35 6.29 -22.48
CA LEU A 6 25.66 5.66 -21.36
C LEU A 6 24.97 4.39 -21.89
N ILE A 7 25.55 3.25 -21.60
CA ILE A 7 24.95 1.94 -21.90
C ILE A 7 23.88 1.70 -20.83
N LEU A 8 22.62 1.88 -21.23
CA LEU A 8 21.46 1.44 -20.47
C LEU A 8 21.45 -0.10 -20.53
N VAL A 9 21.83 -0.75 -19.44
CA VAL A 9 21.71 -2.19 -19.31
C VAL A 9 20.24 -2.53 -19.17
N LEU A 10 19.63 -2.89 -20.30
CA LEU A 10 18.35 -3.59 -20.32
C LEU A 10 18.64 -4.97 -19.72
N ALA A 11 18.26 -5.18 -18.46
CA ALA A 11 18.20 -6.50 -17.86
C ALA A 11 17.03 -7.26 -18.49
N LEU A 12 17.22 -7.70 -19.71
CA LEU A 12 16.39 -8.70 -20.37
C LEU A 12 16.64 -10.01 -19.64
N CYS A 13 15.87 -10.32 -18.59
CA CYS A 13 15.78 -11.65 -18.06
C CYS A 13 15.25 -12.55 -19.17
N ALA A 14 16.18 -13.15 -19.91
CA ALA A 14 15.86 -14.26 -20.79
C ALA A 14 15.43 -15.44 -19.91
N VAL A 15 14.13 -15.49 -19.59
CA VAL A 15 13.50 -16.70 -19.14
C VAL A 15 13.44 -17.61 -20.35
N THR A 16 14.24 -18.67 -20.35
CA THR A 16 14.18 -19.74 -21.34
C THR A 16 12.79 -20.36 -21.27
N LEU A 17 11.96 -19.95 -22.20
CA LEU A 17 10.60 -20.42 -22.42
C LEU A 17 10.65 -21.86 -22.93
N CYS A 18 10.22 -22.79 -22.09
CA CYS A 18 9.56 -24.00 -22.55
C CYS A 18 8.05 -23.75 -22.51
N GLY A 19 7.49 -23.32 -23.61
CA GLY A 19 6.06 -23.09 -23.76
C GLY A 19 5.78 -21.86 -24.62
N CYS A 20 5.49 -22.06 -25.92
CA CYS A 20 5.05 -21.03 -26.84
C CYS A 20 3.78 -20.36 -26.33
N ALA A 21 3.92 -19.18 -25.72
CA ALA A 21 2.81 -18.26 -25.57
C ALA A 21 2.81 -17.37 -26.81
N GLU A 22 2.02 -17.72 -27.83
CA GLU A 22 1.73 -16.80 -28.94
C GLU A 22 1.02 -15.60 -28.35
N ILE A 23 1.56 -14.41 -28.62
CA ILE A 23 0.84 -13.14 -28.44
C ILE A 23 -0.26 -13.16 -29.49
N SER A 24 -1.43 -13.62 -29.10
CA SER A 24 -2.57 -13.67 -29.99
C SER A 24 -3.22 -12.29 -30.00
N SER A 25 -2.95 -11.57 -31.08
CA SER A 25 -3.72 -10.46 -31.67
C SER A 25 -3.97 -9.21 -30.83
N LEU A 26 -3.60 -8.09 -31.43
CA LEU A 26 -4.20 -6.75 -31.19
C LEU A 26 -5.73 -6.88 -31.18
N VAL A 27 -6.34 -6.89 -30.03
CA VAL A 27 -7.78 -6.89 -29.89
C VAL A 27 -8.22 -5.54 -29.33
N SER A 28 -8.86 -4.75 -30.17
CA SER A 28 -9.70 -3.65 -29.71
C SER A 28 -10.81 -4.26 -28.86
N GLY A 29 -10.91 -3.85 -27.59
CA GLY A 29 -11.85 -4.38 -26.61
C GLY A 29 -13.28 -4.19 -27.06
N GLY A 30 -13.91 -5.27 -27.54
CA GLY A 30 -15.31 -5.28 -27.95
C GLY A 30 -16.23 -5.33 -26.75
N ASN A 31 -17.24 -4.49 -26.73
CA ASN A 31 -18.35 -4.39 -25.80
C ASN A 31 -18.73 -5.70 -25.08
N GLY A 32 -18.39 -5.82 -23.79
CA GLY A 32 -19.16 -6.59 -22.82
C GLY A 32 -18.71 -8.01 -22.49
N SER A 33 -17.93 -8.72 -23.30
CA SER A 33 -17.46 -10.08 -22.98
C SER A 33 -16.00 -10.10 -22.57
N PHE A 34 -15.63 -10.98 -21.61
CA PHE A 34 -14.23 -11.20 -21.23
C PHE A 34 -13.46 -11.91 -22.35
N SER A 35 -12.23 -11.46 -22.56
CA SER A 35 -11.22 -12.12 -23.40
C SER A 35 -10.22 -12.84 -22.48
N GLY A 36 -9.63 -13.95 -22.93
CA GLY A 36 -8.71 -14.75 -22.13
C GLY A 36 -7.26 -14.65 -22.61
N GLY A 37 -6.31 -14.72 -21.66
CA GLY A 37 -4.87 -14.77 -21.91
C GLY A 37 -4.19 -13.40 -22.01
N ASN A 38 -2.88 -13.43 -22.26
CA ASN A 38 -2.06 -12.23 -22.41
C ASN A 38 -2.59 -11.30 -23.50
N ALA A 39 -2.44 -9.99 -23.30
CA ALA A 39 -3.01 -9.00 -24.22
C ALA A 39 -2.15 -7.73 -24.29
N GLU A 40 -2.23 -7.07 -25.41
CA GLU A 40 -1.83 -5.69 -25.62
C GLU A 40 -3.07 -4.86 -25.93
N ILE A 41 -3.34 -3.85 -25.13
CA ILE A 41 -4.58 -3.07 -25.12
C ILE A 41 -4.24 -1.65 -25.55
N ASN A 42 -4.87 -1.23 -26.66
CA ASN A 42 -4.70 0.11 -27.23
C ASN A 42 -5.81 1.10 -26.80
N ASP A 43 -6.81 0.60 -26.07
CA ASP A 43 -7.88 1.44 -25.55
C ASP A 43 -7.33 2.42 -24.50
N ARG A 44 -7.96 3.58 -24.40
CA ARG A 44 -7.67 4.54 -23.35
C ARG A 44 -8.10 3.98 -22.00
N ILE A 45 -7.14 3.71 -21.13
CA ILE A 45 -7.39 3.22 -19.77
C ILE A 45 -7.18 4.37 -18.77
N GLU A 46 -8.20 4.61 -17.95
CA GLU A 46 -8.17 5.59 -16.86
C GLU A 46 -8.39 4.94 -15.49
N SER A 47 -8.80 3.68 -15.45
CA SER A 47 -9.02 2.95 -14.19
C SER A 47 -8.66 1.49 -14.35
N LEU A 48 -8.17 0.89 -13.23
CA LEU A 48 -7.89 -0.53 -13.13
C LEU A 48 -8.78 -1.17 -12.06
N ASP A 49 -9.37 -2.31 -12.38
CA ASP A 49 -10.16 -3.14 -11.46
C ASP A 49 -9.69 -4.59 -11.57
N ILE A 50 -8.91 -5.06 -10.59
CA ILE A 50 -8.16 -6.31 -10.67
C ILE A 50 -8.57 -7.22 -9.51
N SER A 51 -8.98 -8.45 -9.84
CA SER A 51 -9.29 -9.50 -8.89
C SER A 51 -8.35 -10.69 -9.11
N TRP A 52 -7.48 -10.97 -8.14
CA TRP A 52 -6.47 -12.00 -8.27
C TRP A 52 -6.43 -12.95 -7.09
N THR A 53 -6.27 -14.26 -7.36
CA THR A 53 -6.44 -15.26 -6.31
C THR A 53 -5.11 -15.66 -5.67
N ALA A 54 -4.10 -16.05 -6.45
CA ALA A 54 -2.86 -16.60 -5.92
C ALA A 54 -1.66 -16.29 -6.79
N GLY A 55 -0.52 -16.04 -6.17
CA GLY A 55 0.74 -15.66 -6.80
C GLY A 55 1.09 -14.20 -6.57
N SER A 56 1.12 -13.36 -7.60
CA SER A 56 1.36 -11.92 -7.43
C SER A 56 0.71 -11.07 -8.52
N VAL A 57 0.46 -9.81 -8.20
CA VAL A 57 0.09 -8.73 -9.13
C VAL A 57 1.18 -7.66 -9.07
N LYS A 58 1.77 -7.34 -10.20
CA LYS A 58 2.83 -6.34 -10.32
C LYS A 58 2.48 -5.28 -11.37
N ILE A 59 2.74 -4.03 -11.03
CA ILE A 59 2.70 -2.91 -11.98
C ILE A 59 4.11 -2.65 -12.51
N ALA A 60 4.24 -2.48 -13.82
CA ALA A 60 5.47 -2.11 -14.52
C ALA A 60 5.17 -0.98 -15.50
N TYR A 61 6.21 -0.39 -16.11
CA TYR A 61 6.06 0.72 -17.05
C TYR A 61 6.91 0.52 -18.30
N HIS A 62 6.46 1.11 -19.41
CA HIS A 62 7.18 1.18 -20.67
C HIS A 62 6.89 2.50 -21.42
N ALA A 63 7.69 2.79 -22.43
CA ALA A 63 7.60 4.05 -23.15
C ALA A 63 6.45 4.11 -24.20
N GLU A 64 5.81 3.00 -24.49
CA GLU A 64 4.73 2.92 -25.48
C GLU A 64 3.36 3.29 -24.87
N ASN A 65 2.39 3.69 -25.71
CA ASN A 65 1.08 4.12 -25.27
C ASN A 65 0.05 2.97 -25.17
N THR A 66 0.49 1.77 -24.84
CA THR A 66 -0.37 0.60 -24.73
C THR A 66 -0.33 0.04 -23.31
N VAL A 67 -1.35 -0.71 -22.91
CA VAL A 67 -1.33 -1.47 -21.66
C VAL A 67 -1.12 -2.94 -21.98
N ILE A 68 -0.09 -3.55 -21.39
CA ILE A 68 0.22 -4.96 -21.61
C ILE A 68 -0.17 -5.77 -20.38
N LEU A 69 -0.92 -6.86 -20.60
CA LEU A 69 -1.22 -7.88 -19.62
C LEU A 69 -0.38 -9.12 -19.94
N ALA A 70 0.42 -9.55 -18.98
CA ALA A 70 1.21 -10.77 -19.08
C ALA A 70 1.04 -11.62 -17.83
N GLU A 71 0.62 -12.87 -18.00
CA GLU A 71 0.61 -13.83 -16.89
C GLU A 71 1.60 -14.96 -17.12
N THR A 72 2.18 -15.44 -16.04
CA THR A 72 2.92 -16.68 -15.95
C THR A 72 2.36 -17.54 -14.84
N ALA A 73 2.49 -18.85 -14.95
CA ALA A 73 1.97 -19.77 -13.95
C ALA A 73 3.03 -20.81 -13.57
N ASN A 74 2.94 -21.38 -12.37
CA ASN A 74 3.85 -22.41 -11.88
C ASN A 74 3.64 -23.79 -12.53
N ARG A 75 2.65 -23.93 -13.43
CA ARG A 75 2.36 -25.10 -14.26
C ARG A 75 1.69 -24.71 -15.57
N ALA A 76 1.57 -25.63 -16.49
CA ALA A 76 0.70 -25.43 -17.65
C ALA A 76 -0.77 -25.20 -17.22
N ILE A 77 -1.40 -24.21 -17.82
CA ILE A 77 -2.78 -23.83 -17.58
C ILE A 77 -3.62 -23.98 -18.83
N SER A 78 -4.88 -24.36 -18.65
CA SER A 78 -5.86 -24.43 -19.73
C SER A 78 -6.39 -23.04 -20.11
N ARG A 79 -7.12 -22.93 -21.23
CA ARG A 79 -7.73 -21.65 -21.64
C ARG A 79 -8.69 -21.08 -20.59
N ASP A 80 -9.43 -21.92 -19.88
CA ASP A 80 -10.36 -21.47 -18.83
C ASP A 80 -9.64 -21.04 -17.55
N GLU A 81 -8.39 -21.45 -17.36
CA GLU A 81 -7.53 -21.03 -16.25
C GLU A 81 -6.71 -19.76 -16.57
N GLN A 82 -6.64 -19.35 -17.83
CA GLN A 82 -5.98 -18.11 -18.20
C GLN A 82 -6.70 -16.90 -17.60
N LEU A 83 -5.96 -15.82 -17.39
CA LEU A 83 -6.53 -14.54 -16.98
C LEU A 83 -7.68 -14.15 -17.94
N GLN A 84 -8.66 -13.50 -17.40
CA GLN A 84 -9.77 -12.93 -18.16
C GLN A 84 -9.73 -11.41 -18.04
N TRP A 85 -9.92 -10.72 -19.13
CA TRP A 85 -9.92 -9.25 -19.14
C TRP A 85 -10.96 -8.68 -20.05
N LYS A 86 -11.39 -7.46 -19.76
CA LYS A 86 -12.25 -6.65 -20.61
C LYS A 86 -12.04 -5.17 -20.32
N VAL A 87 -12.37 -4.33 -21.30
CA VAL A 87 -12.44 -2.88 -21.09
C VAL A 87 -13.90 -2.47 -21.04
N GLU A 88 -14.33 -1.83 -19.98
CA GLU A 88 -15.64 -1.23 -19.80
C GLU A 88 -15.51 0.28 -19.70
N GLY A 89 -15.86 0.99 -20.77
CA GLY A 89 -15.59 2.42 -20.88
C GLY A 89 -14.08 2.68 -20.89
N THR A 90 -13.54 3.27 -19.84
CA THR A 90 -12.10 3.49 -19.63
C THR A 90 -11.52 2.65 -18.48
N THR A 91 -12.28 1.66 -18.01
CA THR A 91 -11.86 0.76 -16.91
C THR A 91 -11.40 -0.58 -17.48
N LEU A 92 -10.15 -0.92 -17.22
CA LEU A 92 -9.62 -2.25 -17.48
C LEU A 92 -9.92 -3.16 -16.29
N LYS A 93 -10.76 -4.19 -16.55
CA LYS A 93 -11.07 -5.24 -15.58
C LYS A 93 -10.25 -6.48 -15.89
N VAL A 94 -9.60 -7.04 -14.86
CA VAL A 94 -8.79 -8.25 -14.96
C VAL A 94 -9.20 -9.22 -13.86
N GLU A 95 -9.52 -10.44 -14.25
CA GLU A 95 -9.88 -11.53 -13.35
C GLU A 95 -8.87 -12.67 -13.47
N TYR A 96 -8.64 -13.37 -12.37
CA TYR A 96 -7.67 -14.46 -12.27
C TYR A 96 -7.92 -15.62 -13.25
N MET A 97 -9.17 -16.00 -13.46
CA MET A 97 -9.59 -17.04 -14.41
C MET A 97 -11.09 -16.92 -14.68
N LYS A 98 -11.59 -17.71 -15.61
CA LYS A 98 -13.01 -17.77 -15.92
C LYS A 98 -13.83 -18.15 -14.67
N PRO A 99 -14.92 -17.42 -14.37
CA PRO A 99 -15.79 -17.75 -13.25
C PRO A 99 -16.32 -19.19 -13.31
N GLY A 100 -16.38 -19.85 -12.14
CA GLY A 100 -16.92 -21.19 -12.01
C GLY A 100 -15.94 -22.34 -12.27
N VAL A 101 -14.73 -22.06 -12.68
CA VAL A 101 -13.66 -23.06 -12.81
C VAL A 101 -13.21 -23.49 -11.42
N ARG A 102 -13.39 -24.78 -11.10
CA ARG A 102 -12.94 -25.38 -9.83
C ARG A 102 -11.64 -26.12 -10.06
N LEU A 103 -10.53 -25.54 -9.61
CA LEU A 103 -9.21 -26.14 -9.77
C LEU A 103 -8.37 -25.90 -8.52
N ASN A 104 -7.36 -26.76 -8.33
CA ASN A 104 -6.21 -26.39 -7.51
C ASN A 104 -5.61 -25.13 -8.12
N SER A 105 -5.94 -23.97 -7.56
CA SER A 105 -5.57 -22.66 -8.11
C SER A 105 -4.07 -22.61 -8.34
N PRO A 106 -3.59 -22.52 -9.59
CA PRO A 106 -2.15 -22.41 -9.85
C PRO A 106 -1.64 -21.10 -9.24
N SER A 107 -0.41 -21.05 -8.77
CA SER A 107 0.20 -19.76 -8.46
C SER A 107 0.49 -19.05 -9.78
N LYS A 108 -0.11 -17.87 -9.98
CA LYS A 108 0.04 -17.07 -11.20
C LYS A 108 0.57 -15.68 -10.88
N HIS A 109 1.48 -15.22 -11.70
CA HIS A 109 2.06 -13.89 -11.60
C HIS A 109 1.53 -13.03 -12.75
N LEU A 110 0.75 -12.02 -12.41
CA LEU A 110 0.25 -11.02 -13.35
C LEU A 110 1.19 -9.81 -13.35
N VAL A 111 1.66 -9.44 -14.52
CA VAL A 111 2.35 -8.16 -14.74
C VAL A 111 1.46 -7.29 -15.63
N ILE A 112 1.13 -6.11 -15.13
CA ILE A 112 0.41 -5.08 -15.88
C ILE A 112 1.42 -4.00 -16.19
N THR A 113 1.78 -3.89 -17.47
CA THR A 113 2.72 -2.86 -17.93
C THR A 113 1.93 -1.68 -18.45
N LEU A 114 2.12 -0.53 -17.85
CA LEU A 114 1.43 0.72 -18.15
C LEU A 114 2.32 1.68 -18.93
N PRO A 115 1.77 2.62 -19.71
CA PRO A 115 2.51 3.73 -20.28
C PRO A 115 3.24 4.55 -19.18
N GLU A 116 4.48 4.97 -19.44
CA GLU A 116 5.17 5.93 -18.57
C GLU A 116 4.39 7.25 -18.48
N GLY A 117 4.32 7.82 -17.29
CA GLY A 117 3.63 9.09 -17.04
C GLY A 117 2.09 9.01 -17.05
N ILE A 118 1.50 7.81 -17.14
CA ILE A 118 0.06 7.65 -17.00
C ILE A 118 -0.38 8.07 -15.59
N SER A 119 -1.49 8.80 -15.51
CA SER A 119 -2.19 9.07 -14.26
C SER A 119 -3.58 8.48 -14.34
N LEU A 120 -3.89 7.60 -13.39
CA LEU A 120 -5.16 6.88 -13.35
C LEU A 120 -6.16 7.60 -12.43
N LYS A 121 -7.44 7.48 -12.72
CA LYS A 121 -8.50 7.98 -11.83
C LYS A 121 -8.69 7.06 -10.63
N LYS A 122 -8.72 5.75 -10.88
CA LYS A 122 -8.93 4.77 -9.83
C LYS A 122 -8.15 3.49 -10.10
N VAL A 123 -7.51 2.99 -9.07
CA VAL A 123 -6.88 1.66 -9.06
C VAL A 123 -7.49 0.86 -7.92
N ASN A 124 -8.10 -0.27 -8.25
CA ASN A 124 -8.65 -1.23 -7.31
C ASN A 124 -8.00 -2.59 -7.57
N ILE A 125 -7.27 -3.12 -6.59
CA ILE A 125 -6.62 -4.43 -6.68
C ILE A 125 -7.04 -5.25 -5.47
N GLY A 126 -7.82 -6.31 -5.70
CA GLY A 126 -8.25 -7.26 -4.69
C GLY A 126 -7.56 -8.61 -4.88
N CYS A 127 -6.87 -9.09 -3.84
CA CYS A 127 -6.16 -10.37 -3.84
C CYS A 127 -6.65 -11.29 -2.73
N THR A 128 -6.64 -12.62 -2.98
CA THR A 128 -6.90 -13.58 -1.89
C THR A 128 -5.59 -14.01 -1.23
N SER A 129 -4.68 -14.61 -1.98
CA SER A 129 -3.39 -15.12 -1.49
C SER A 129 -2.23 -14.66 -2.38
N ALA A 130 -2.44 -13.64 -3.16
CA ALA A 130 -1.44 -13.07 -4.02
C ALA A 130 -0.83 -11.81 -3.41
N ASP A 131 0.45 -11.62 -3.61
CA ASP A 131 1.15 -10.40 -3.24
C ASP A 131 0.84 -9.27 -4.22
N ILE A 132 0.79 -8.05 -3.73
CA ILE A 132 0.63 -6.84 -4.54
C ILE A 132 1.95 -6.06 -4.51
N GLU A 133 2.57 -5.88 -5.68
CA GLU A 133 3.82 -5.17 -5.85
C GLU A 133 3.63 -3.95 -6.77
N ILE A 134 3.68 -2.76 -6.22
CA ILE A 134 3.55 -1.50 -6.96
C ILE A 134 4.78 -0.63 -6.69
N PRO A 135 5.80 -0.65 -7.58
CA PRO A 135 7.02 0.12 -7.36
C PRO A 135 6.81 1.63 -7.50
N SER A 136 5.82 2.03 -8.30
CA SER A 136 5.40 3.42 -8.45
C SER A 136 4.01 3.46 -9.09
N LEU A 137 3.13 4.37 -8.65
CA LEU A 137 1.80 4.55 -9.24
C LEU A 137 1.29 5.96 -8.97
N ALA A 138 0.75 6.62 -9.99
CA ALA A 138 0.02 7.88 -9.86
C ALA A 138 -1.47 7.65 -10.15
N ALA A 139 -2.35 8.03 -9.21
CA ALA A 139 -3.80 7.91 -9.36
C ALA A 139 -4.54 8.92 -8.47
N ASP A 140 -5.84 9.14 -8.71
CA ASP A 140 -6.67 9.93 -7.80
C ASP A 140 -7.10 9.09 -6.58
N THR A 141 -7.39 7.81 -6.79
CA THR A 141 -7.80 6.88 -5.71
C THR A 141 -7.13 5.53 -5.88
N VAL A 142 -6.54 5.01 -4.80
CA VAL A 142 -5.90 3.68 -4.76
C VAL A 142 -6.52 2.85 -3.66
N ILE A 143 -7.02 1.66 -4.01
CA ILE A 143 -7.59 0.67 -3.09
C ILE A 143 -6.85 -0.65 -3.30
N LEU A 144 -6.21 -1.15 -2.24
CA LEU A 144 -5.42 -2.38 -2.24
C LEU A 144 -5.94 -3.29 -1.14
N ASP A 145 -6.55 -4.40 -1.52
CA ASP A 145 -7.12 -5.37 -0.58
C ASP A 145 -6.44 -6.73 -0.75
N SER A 146 -5.98 -7.33 0.33
CA SER A 146 -5.48 -8.70 0.35
C SER A 146 -6.03 -9.48 1.53
N THR A 147 -6.27 -10.78 1.34
CA THR A 147 -6.59 -11.63 2.49
C THR A 147 -5.31 -12.17 3.14
N SER A 148 -4.38 -12.70 2.37
CA SER A 148 -3.17 -13.34 2.93
C SER A 148 -1.85 -12.92 2.27
N GLY A 149 -1.90 -12.28 1.10
CA GLY A 149 -0.71 -11.78 0.42
C GLY A 149 -0.20 -10.46 1.01
N ASP A 150 1.09 -10.22 0.89
CA ASP A 150 1.71 -8.96 1.28
C ASP A 150 1.37 -7.85 0.27
N VAL A 151 1.23 -6.64 0.77
CA VAL A 151 1.02 -5.44 -0.04
C VAL A 151 2.25 -4.54 0.09
N SER A 152 2.95 -4.32 -1.01
CA SER A 152 4.09 -3.39 -1.08
C SER A 152 3.85 -2.38 -2.20
N ALA A 153 3.60 -1.12 -1.82
CA ALA A 153 3.22 -0.10 -2.79
C ALA A 153 3.91 1.23 -2.54
N SER A 154 4.36 1.85 -3.63
CA SER A 154 4.77 3.25 -3.67
C SER A 154 3.78 4.01 -4.55
N VAL A 155 3.07 4.97 -3.98
CA VAL A 155 1.95 5.63 -4.65
C VAL A 155 2.01 7.15 -4.48
N SER A 156 1.45 7.85 -5.48
CA SER A 156 1.16 9.28 -5.42
C SER A 156 -0.34 9.42 -5.70
N ALA A 157 -1.13 9.56 -4.66
CA ALA A 157 -2.58 9.66 -4.73
C ALA A 157 -3.15 10.46 -3.57
N PRO A 158 -4.20 11.27 -3.81
CA PRO A 158 -4.91 11.96 -2.72
C PRO A 158 -5.59 11.01 -1.74
N ASP A 159 -6.18 9.91 -2.23
CA ASP A 159 -6.94 8.99 -1.40
C ASP A 159 -6.43 7.56 -1.55
N ILE A 160 -5.98 6.98 -0.44
CA ILE A 160 -5.35 5.67 -0.41
C ILE A 160 -6.00 4.82 0.68
N THR A 161 -6.38 3.60 0.33
CA THR A 161 -6.81 2.57 1.29
C THR A 161 -6.02 1.30 1.02
N ALA A 162 -5.44 0.71 2.05
CA ALA A 162 -4.79 -0.59 1.95
C ALA A 162 -5.21 -1.48 3.13
N HIS A 163 -5.71 -2.64 2.81
CA HIS A 163 -6.19 -3.62 3.78
C HIS A 163 -5.52 -4.98 3.56
N SER A 164 -5.19 -5.66 4.65
CA SER A 164 -4.85 -7.09 4.62
C SER A 164 -5.38 -7.80 5.85
N THR A 165 -5.86 -9.03 5.70
CA THR A 165 -6.24 -9.83 6.88
C THR A 165 -5.00 -10.39 7.57
N SER A 166 -4.07 -11.01 6.84
CA SER A 166 -2.90 -11.67 7.43
C SER A 166 -1.55 -11.25 6.84
N GLY A 167 -1.54 -10.69 5.64
CA GLY A 167 -0.32 -10.17 5.00
C GLY A 167 0.10 -8.82 5.56
N ASN A 168 1.35 -8.47 5.39
CA ASN A 168 1.89 -7.17 5.77
C ASN A 168 1.52 -6.11 4.73
N VAL A 169 1.30 -4.89 5.19
CA VAL A 169 1.10 -3.73 4.33
C VAL A 169 2.27 -2.78 4.49
N LYS A 170 3.00 -2.55 3.42
CA LYS A 170 4.07 -1.55 3.34
C LYS A 170 3.73 -0.52 2.27
N LEU A 171 3.50 0.70 2.70
CA LEU A 171 3.14 1.81 1.83
C LEU A 171 4.17 2.93 1.91
N THR A 172 4.55 3.46 0.76
CA THR A 172 5.26 4.75 0.66
C THR A 172 4.38 5.68 -0.16
N ALA A 173 4.04 6.84 0.39
CA ALA A 173 3.29 7.84 -0.36
C ALA A 173 4.04 9.15 -0.43
N GLY A 174 4.37 9.55 -1.66
CA GLY A 174 5.00 10.84 -1.96
C GLY A 174 3.96 11.93 -2.25
N GLY A 175 4.33 13.18 -1.97
CA GLY A 175 3.46 14.33 -2.18
C GLY A 175 2.37 14.45 -1.12
N ARG A 176 1.25 15.07 -1.51
CA ARG A 176 0.15 15.33 -0.58
C ARG A 176 -0.94 14.27 -0.66
N VAL A 177 -1.20 13.61 0.48
CA VAL A 177 -2.29 12.66 0.67
C VAL A 177 -3.40 13.33 1.47
N ASN A 178 -4.65 13.25 1.00
CA ASN A 178 -5.80 13.74 1.76
C ASN A 178 -6.20 12.72 2.82
N THR A 179 -6.44 11.46 2.39
CA THR A 179 -6.84 10.39 3.31
C THR A 179 -6.02 9.14 3.09
N LEU A 180 -5.51 8.56 4.17
CA LEU A 180 -4.88 7.26 4.20
C LEU A 180 -5.59 6.36 5.21
N GLY A 181 -6.14 5.25 4.74
CA GLY A 181 -6.68 4.17 5.57
C GLY A 181 -5.81 2.93 5.47
N LEU A 182 -5.32 2.45 6.61
CA LEU A 182 -4.57 1.20 6.71
C LEU A 182 -5.24 0.28 7.72
N SER A 183 -5.45 -0.97 7.38
CA SER A 183 -6.00 -1.93 8.34
C SER A 183 -5.47 -3.34 8.14
N SER A 184 -5.28 -4.06 9.25
CA SER A 184 -4.91 -5.48 9.23
C SER A 184 -5.44 -6.20 10.47
N THR A 185 -5.72 -7.50 10.34
CA THR A 185 -6.02 -8.33 11.52
C THR A 185 -4.71 -8.83 12.16
N SER A 186 -3.80 -9.39 11.39
CA SER A 186 -2.59 -10.03 11.94
C SER A 186 -1.28 -9.54 11.31
N GLY A 187 -1.34 -8.93 10.14
CA GLY A 187 -0.16 -8.40 9.46
C GLY A 187 0.29 -7.05 10.02
N SER A 188 1.56 -6.76 9.85
CA SER A 188 2.12 -5.46 10.22
C SER A 188 1.75 -4.38 9.19
N LEU A 189 1.47 -3.17 9.67
CA LEU A 189 1.21 -1.99 8.87
C LEU A 189 2.43 -1.06 8.95
N SER A 190 2.94 -0.65 7.81
CA SER A 190 4.03 0.33 7.73
C SER A 190 3.72 1.37 6.67
N ALA A 191 3.75 2.64 7.02
CA ALA A 191 3.64 3.73 6.07
C ALA A 191 4.75 4.77 6.27
N ASP A 192 5.35 5.18 5.17
CA ASP A 192 6.27 6.30 5.08
C ASP A 192 5.64 7.37 4.18
N LEU A 193 5.33 8.55 4.78
CA LEU A 193 4.48 9.59 4.19
C LEU A 193 5.24 10.92 4.13
N ASP A 194 5.02 11.66 3.07
CA ASP A 194 5.52 13.03 2.99
C ASP A 194 4.54 13.99 3.69
N GLU A 195 3.42 14.31 3.08
CA GLU A 195 2.38 15.16 3.66
C GLU A 195 1.04 14.44 3.63
N VAL A 196 0.35 14.36 4.78
CA VAL A 196 -0.96 13.72 4.86
C VAL A 196 -1.92 14.54 5.73
N SER A 197 -3.13 14.76 5.23
CA SER A 197 -4.16 15.47 6.00
C SER A 197 -4.79 14.58 7.06
N LYS A 198 -5.10 13.31 6.73
CA LYS A 198 -5.71 12.36 7.68
C LYS A 198 -5.17 10.94 7.48
N VAL A 199 -4.71 10.32 8.57
CA VAL A 199 -4.31 8.90 8.63
C VAL A 199 -5.19 8.16 9.63
N SER A 200 -5.65 6.96 9.26
CA SER A 200 -6.18 5.95 10.17
C SER A 200 -5.42 4.65 9.96
N ALA A 201 -4.89 4.08 11.02
CA ALA A 201 -4.16 2.81 10.99
C ALA A 201 -4.65 1.90 12.13
N ASP A 202 -5.30 0.81 11.78
CA ASP A 202 -5.95 -0.08 12.73
C ASP A 202 -5.44 -1.52 12.59
N SER A 203 -5.00 -2.14 13.68
CA SER A 203 -4.57 -3.54 13.69
C SER A 203 -5.08 -4.29 14.93
N THR A 204 -5.40 -5.57 14.76
CA THR A 204 -5.71 -6.40 15.93
C THR A 204 -4.42 -6.92 16.59
N SER A 205 -3.50 -7.51 15.83
CA SER A 205 -2.30 -8.16 16.40
C SER A 205 -0.99 -7.74 15.73
N GLY A 206 -1.06 -7.05 14.61
CA GLY A 206 0.12 -6.60 13.87
C GLY A 206 0.74 -5.32 14.46
N LYS A 207 2.01 -5.13 14.19
CA LYS A 207 2.69 -3.86 14.51
C LYS A 207 2.23 -2.75 13.59
N ILE A 208 2.10 -1.54 14.12
CA ILE A 208 1.82 -0.34 13.32
C ILE A 208 3.06 0.56 13.36
N ARG A 209 3.56 0.96 12.19
CA ARG A 209 4.61 1.95 12.05
C ARG A 209 4.17 3.02 11.06
N ILE A 210 4.04 4.26 11.53
CA ILE A 210 3.74 5.41 10.68
C ILE A 210 4.85 6.44 10.84
N ALA A 211 5.46 6.81 9.72
CA ALA A 211 6.39 7.94 9.68
C ALA A 211 5.83 9.01 8.72
N ALA A 212 5.79 10.26 9.14
CA ALA A 212 5.30 11.35 8.31
C ALA A 212 6.14 12.61 8.52
N ASN A 213 6.45 13.31 7.42
CA ASN A 213 7.06 14.63 7.52
C ASN A 213 6.02 15.66 8.02
N MET A 214 4.77 15.55 7.56
CA MET A 214 3.65 16.33 8.07
C MET A 214 2.36 15.49 8.12
N ALA A 215 1.69 15.48 9.28
CA ALA A 215 0.38 14.86 9.47
C ALA A 215 -0.60 15.86 10.10
N GLY A 216 -1.74 16.11 9.44
CA GLY A 216 -2.82 16.92 10.05
C GLY A 216 -3.46 16.13 11.18
N GLN A 217 -4.11 15.01 10.88
CA GLN A 217 -4.74 14.14 11.88
C GLN A 217 -4.23 12.71 11.72
N LEU A 218 -3.76 12.11 12.80
CA LEU A 218 -3.35 10.72 12.85
C LEU A 218 -4.15 9.97 13.91
N SER A 219 -4.70 8.81 13.53
CA SER A 219 -5.30 7.85 14.44
C SER A 219 -4.60 6.50 14.25
N ALA A 220 -4.08 5.90 15.31
CA ALA A 220 -3.40 4.60 15.24
C ALA A 220 -3.80 3.73 16.42
N HIS A 221 -4.47 2.61 16.16
CA HIS A 221 -4.98 1.74 17.21
C HIS A 221 -4.59 0.28 17.00
N SER A 222 -4.18 -0.37 18.08
CA SER A 222 -3.86 -1.81 18.08
C SER A 222 -4.39 -2.49 19.35
N THR A 223 -4.91 -3.71 19.19
CA THR A 223 -5.27 -4.50 20.37
C THR A 223 -4.05 -5.13 21.01
N SER A 224 -3.17 -5.77 20.24
CA SER A 224 -2.02 -6.52 20.82
C SER A 224 -0.68 -6.20 20.15
N GLY A 225 -0.65 -5.35 19.15
CA GLY A 225 0.56 -4.97 18.45
C GLY A 225 1.18 -3.67 19.00
N ASN A 226 2.49 -3.56 18.91
CA ASN A 226 3.19 -2.33 19.25
C ASN A 226 2.94 -1.26 18.17
N ILE A 227 2.87 -0.01 18.62
CA ILE A 227 2.69 1.14 17.74
C ILE A 227 3.93 2.03 17.79
N LEU A 228 4.49 2.36 16.63
CA LEU A 228 5.51 3.37 16.48
C LEU A 228 5.01 4.47 15.56
N VAL A 229 4.95 5.68 16.03
CA VAL A 229 4.72 6.86 15.20
C VAL A 229 5.95 7.76 15.23
N ALA A 230 6.36 8.26 14.06
CA ALA A 230 7.47 9.20 13.90
C ALA A 230 6.96 10.40 13.12
N LEU A 231 6.73 11.53 13.78
CA LEU A 231 6.09 12.71 13.22
C LEU A 231 7.04 13.90 13.32
N LYS A 232 7.45 14.48 12.19
CA LYS A 232 8.27 15.70 12.20
C LYS A 232 7.41 16.96 12.41
N ARG A 233 6.18 16.94 11.91
CA ARG A 233 5.16 17.96 12.16
C ARG A 233 3.80 17.30 12.19
N PHE A 234 2.93 17.73 13.10
CA PHE A 234 1.55 17.23 13.18
C PHE A 234 0.67 18.26 13.87
N ASP A 235 -0.63 18.16 13.65
CA ASP A 235 -1.63 18.98 14.36
C ASP A 235 -2.26 18.16 15.48
N LYS A 236 -2.70 16.94 15.17
CA LYS A 236 -3.37 16.07 16.14
C LYS A 236 -3.01 14.60 15.92
N ALA A 237 -2.68 13.88 17.00
CA ALA A 237 -2.49 12.43 16.98
C ALA A 237 -3.29 11.77 18.11
N ASP A 238 -3.94 10.65 17.80
CA ASP A 238 -4.66 9.80 18.75
C ASP A 238 -4.17 8.37 18.61
N ILE A 239 -3.55 7.83 19.68
CA ILE A 239 -2.85 6.56 19.65
C ILE A 239 -3.40 5.69 20.77
N GLY A 240 -3.83 4.48 20.44
CA GLY A 240 -4.38 3.53 21.39
C GLY A 240 -3.81 2.13 21.28
N ALA A 241 -3.33 1.57 22.39
CA ALA A 241 -2.90 0.17 22.45
C ALA A 241 -3.50 -0.54 23.68
N THR A 242 -4.11 -1.72 23.48
CA THR A 242 -4.60 -2.46 24.63
C THR A 242 -3.46 -3.20 25.34
N SER A 243 -2.65 -3.97 24.63
CA SER A 243 -1.56 -4.76 25.21
C SER A 243 -0.19 -4.54 24.54
N GLY A 244 -0.08 -3.58 23.67
CA GLY A 244 1.15 -3.24 22.97
C GLY A 244 1.80 -1.97 23.53
N ASP A 245 3.11 -1.88 23.36
CA ASP A 245 3.85 -0.68 23.69
C ASP A 245 3.68 0.39 22.60
N VAL A 246 3.68 1.64 23.04
CA VAL A 246 3.62 2.81 22.15
C VAL A 246 4.97 3.52 22.18
N THR A 247 5.54 3.76 21.02
CA THR A 247 6.69 4.65 20.85
C THR A 247 6.27 5.84 20.00
N ALA A 248 6.36 7.04 20.57
CA ALA A 248 6.09 8.30 19.88
C ALA A 248 7.39 9.08 19.69
N GLU A 249 7.87 9.15 18.43
CA GLU A 249 8.99 10.00 18.03
C GLU A 249 8.42 11.34 17.58
N LEU A 250 8.67 12.39 18.36
CA LEU A 250 7.99 13.68 18.20
C LEU A 250 9.00 14.83 18.12
N PRO A 251 8.65 15.96 17.47
CA PRO A 251 9.47 17.15 17.48
C PRO A 251 9.43 17.83 18.85
N ALA A 252 10.59 18.24 19.35
CA ALA A 252 10.64 19.07 20.56
C ALA A 252 10.23 20.54 20.28
N GLU A 253 10.36 20.99 19.03
CA GLU A 253 9.97 22.31 18.55
C GLU A 253 9.20 22.17 17.23
N PRO A 254 8.05 22.89 17.08
CA PRO A 254 7.48 23.93 17.94
C PRO A 254 6.94 23.42 19.27
N GLY A 255 6.61 22.16 19.41
CA GLY A 255 6.15 21.56 20.66
C GLY A 255 4.77 20.93 20.55
N PHE A 256 4.32 20.31 21.66
CA PHE A 256 3.04 19.61 21.71
C PHE A 256 2.48 19.52 23.13
N THR A 257 1.18 19.30 23.23
CA THR A 257 0.51 18.85 24.45
C THR A 257 0.31 17.33 24.37
N LEU A 258 0.70 16.59 25.41
CA LEU A 258 0.50 15.14 25.53
C LEU A 258 -0.52 14.85 26.61
N ASN A 259 -1.58 14.15 26.25
CA ASN A 259 -2.51 13.53 27.18
C ASN A 259 -2.23 12.01 27.20
N HIS A 260 -1.75 11.50 28.32
CA HIS A 260 -1.43 10.08 28.49
C HIS A 260 -2.29 9.45 29.57
N SER A 261 -2.93 8.33 29.23
CA SER A 261 -3.65 7.48 30.17
C SER A 261 -3.18 6.03 30.07
N ALA A 262 -2.91 5.42 31.18
CA ALA A 262 -2.56 3.99 31.25
C ALA A 262 -3.25 3.34 32.46
N THR A 263 -3.72 2.11 32.28
CA THR A 263 -4.22 1.30 33.40
C THR A 263 -3.04 0.61 34.09
N SER A 264 -2.15 0.03 33.32
CA SER A 264 -0.93 -0.65 33.80
C SER A 264 0.17 -0.45 32.78
N GLY A 265 1.12 0.40 33.05
CA GLY A 265 2.22 0.74 32.17
C GLY A 265 2.97 1.96 32.67
N LYS A 266 4.16 2.16 32.16
CA LYS A 266 5.04 3.28 32.51
C LYS A 266 5.18 4.21 31.32
N MET A 267 5.37 5.50 31.61
CA MET A 267 5.81 6.46 30.62
C MET A 267 7.28 6.78 30.83
N THR A 268 8.07 6.70 29.78
CA THR A 268 9.46 7.18 29.73
C THR A 268 9.56 8.24 28.65
N THR A 269 10.40 9.25 28.90
CA THR A 269 10.59 10.33 27.92
C THR A 269 12.04 10.79 27.86
N ASP A 270 12.52 10.99 26.65
CA ASP A 270 13.82 11.60 26.35
C ASP A 270 13.66 13.09 25.98
N ILE A 271 12.40 13.58 25.94
CA ILE A 271 12.07 14.99 25.66
C ILE A 271 11.68 15.65 26.99
N PRO A 272 12.15 16.85 27.30
CA PRO A 272 11.71 17.58 28.48
C PRO A 272 10.20 17.87 28.42
N LEU A 273 9.44 17.37 29.39
CA LEU A 273 8.01 17.59 29.51
C LEU A 273 7.70 18.31 30.81
N ALA A 274 6.91 19.37 30.72
CA ALA A 274 6.32 20.04 31.89
C ALA A 274 4.91 19.50 32.12
N GLY A 275 4.53 19.26 33.38
CA GLY A 275 3.19 18.79 33.72
C GLY A 275 3.18 17.56 34.64
N SER A 276 2.01 17.01 34.87
CA SER A 276 1.82 15.84 35.75
C SER A 276 0.46 15.18 35.51
N LYS A 277 0.27 13.98 36.11
CA LYS A 277 -1.03 13.27 36.10
C LYS A 277 -1.59 13.02 34.69
N GLY A 278 -0.69 12.65 33.76
CA GLY A 278 -1.08 12.34 32.39
C GLY A 278 -1.23 13.55 31.45
N ASN A 279 -1.09 14.77 31.93
CA ASN A 279 -1.14 15.97 31.11
C ASN A 279 0.23 16.65 31.08
N TYR A 280 0.85 16.69 29.94
CA TYR A 280 2.20 17.20 29.76
C TYR A 280 2.27 18.18 28.59
N THR A 281 3.25 19.08 28.64
CA THR A 281 3.49 20.06 27.57
C THR A 281 4.99 20.07 27.24
N CYS A 282 5.31 20.08 25.98
CA CYS A 282 6.63 20.31 25.40
C CYS A 282 6.58 21.59 24.57
N GLY A 283 7.61 22.45 24.67
CA GLY A 283 7.69 23.66 23.86
C GLY A 283 6.48 24.57 24.03
N ASP A 284 5.92 25.04 22.93
CA ASP A 284 4.75 25.94 22.89
C ASP A 284 3.40 25.20 23.01
N GLY A 285 3.40 23.85 22.96
CA GLY A 285 2.18 23.05 23.08
C GLY A 285 1.24 23.15 21.88
N SER A 286 1.71 23.57 20.72
CA SER A 286 0.87 23.86 19.54
C SER A 286 0.18 22.63 18.94
N ALA A 287 0.84 21.48 18.92
CA ALA A 287 0.25 20.21 18.46
C ALA A 287 -0.39 19.45 19.64
N GLN A 288 -1.28 18.53 19.33
CA GLN A 288 -1.96 17.72 20.34
C GLN A 288 -1.73 16.23 20.11
N ILE A 289 -1.34 15.51 21.15
CA ILE A 289 -1.24 14.05 21.09
C ILE A 289 -1.92 13.43 22.30
N SER A 290 -2.77 12.44 22.04
CA SER A 290 -3.43 11.60 23.03
C SER A 290 -2.89 10.18 22.91
N VAL A 291 -2.46 9.58 24.02
CA VAL A 291 -1.97 8.19 24.03
C VAL A 291 -2.68 7.44 25.15
N GLY A 292 -3.43 6.41 24.77
CA GLY A 292 -4.10 5.49 25.69
C GLY A 292 -3.49 4.09 25.65
N THR A 293 -3.08 3.54 26.81
CA THR A 293 -2.66 2.14 26.90
C THR A 293 -3.40 1.44 28.05
N THR A 294 -3.72 0.15 27.88
CA THR A 294 -4.23 -0.64 29.02
C THR A 294 -3.09 -1.32 29.75
N SER A 295 -2.20 -2.02 29.05
CA SER A 295 -1.08 -2.78 29.67
C SER A 295 0.27 -2.56 28.98
N GLY A 296 0.39 -1.54 28.15
CA GLY A 296 1.63 -1.22 27.43
C GLY A 296 2.33 0.02 27.96
N ASP A 297 3.62 0.09 27.75
CA ASP A 297 4.45 1.24 28.08
C ASP A 297 4.41 2.31 26.98
N LEU A 298 4.54 3.58 27.39
CA LEU A 298 4.72 4.69 26.47
C LEU A 298 6.17 5.19 26.50
N THR A 299 6.82 5.23 25.37
CA THR A 299 8.11 5.89 25.19
C THR A 299 7.94 7.12 24.28
N VAL A 300 8.35 8.29 24.79
CA VAL A 300 8.38 9.53 24.00
C VAL A 300 9.84 9.95 23.79
N ARG A 301 10.24 10.10 22.52
CA ARG A 301 11.62 10.45 22.18
C ARG A 301 11.68 11.41 20.99
N PRO A 302 12.82 12.13 20.79
CA PRO A 302 12.96 13.03 19.66
C PRO A 302 12.87 12.29 18.33
N VAL A 303 12.11 12.85 17.37
CA VAL A 303 12.13 12.39 15.98
C VAL A 303 13.48 12.74 15.35
N LYS A 304 14.02 11.85 14.52
CA LYS A 304 15.30 12.00 13.83
C LYS A 304 15.16 12.70 12.48
#